data_0f2461606eff252d13b9a31808acb4c1
#
_entry.id   0f2461606eff252d13b9a31808acb4c1
#
_cell.length_a   1.000
_cell.length_b   1.000
_cell.length_c   1.000
_cell.angle_alpha   90.00
_cell.angle_beta   90.00
_cell.angle_gamma   90.00
#
_symmetry.space_group_name_H-M   'P 1'
#
loop_
_entity.id
_entity.type
_entity.pdbx_description
1 polymer ?
#
loop_
_entity_poly.entity_id
_entity_poly.type
_entity_poly.pdbx_seq_one_letter_code
_entity_poly.pdbx_strand_id
1 'polypeptide(L)'
;MFLTTSCVDLTQEPQSFITEEEYIARMDLTSLQQATTGLYNDLWNGNYGFNCRLQRINVCADDITYRAAKANNELANYYRLTPNITANNADYKTTWELFFTVINNANKLINKAVLPEDATLAKQYEEVLGEAYFLRGLSYFYLVRMYGDLPLILTEEDAATNMP
;
A
#
# COMPACT_ATOMS: atom_id res chain seq x y z
N MET A 1 24.21 -49.16 -22.52
CA MET A 1 24.52 -47.84 -21.94
C MET A 1 23.21 -47.19 -21.59
N PHE A 2 22.77 -47.27 -20.33
CA PHE A 2 21.50 -46.71 -19.87
C PHE A 2 21.78 -45.32 -19.30
N LEU A 3 21.25 -44.31 -19.97
CA LEU A 3 21.24 -42.92 -19.45
C LEU A 3 20.04 -42.79 -18.52
N THR A 4 20.32 -42.81 -17.22
CA THR A 4 19.33 -42.42 -16.21
C THR A 4 19.27 -40.89 -16.16
N THR A 5 18.25 -40.29 -16.75
CA THR A 5 17.90 -38.90 -16.55
C THR A 5 17.34 -38.79 -15.13
N SER A 6 18.16 -38.33 -14.20
CA SER A 6 17.71 -37.90 -12.87
C SER A 6 17.05 -36.55 -13.02
N CYS A 7 15.71 -36.50 -13.04
CA CYS A 7 14.98 -35.27 -12.75
C CYS A 7 15.14 -34.97 -11.27
N VAL A 8 16.06 -34.10 -10.93
CA VAL A 8 16.11 -33.51 -9.58
C VAL A 8 15.00 -32.49 -9.53
N ASP A 9 14.01 -32.73 -8.70
CA ASP A 9 13.01 -31.72 -8.36
C ASP A 9 13.73 -30.59 -7.60
N LEU A 10 13.84 -29.42 -8.25
CA LEU A 10 14.48 -28.23 -7.71
C LEU A 10 13.53 -27.37 -6.87
N THR A 11 12.28 -27.79 -6.72
CA THR A 11 11.34 -27.14 -5.78
C THR A 11 11.71 -27.54 -4.37
N GLN A 12 12.63 -26.80 -3.76
CA GLN A 12 12.87 -26.88 -2.33
C GLN A 12 11.76 -26.10 -1.61
N GLU A 13 10.85 -26.83 -1.00
CA GLU A 13 10.01 -26.22 0.04
C GLU A 13 10.90 -25.79 1.20
N PRO A 14 10.87 -24.52 1.62
CA PRO A 14 11.71 -24.05 2.72
C PRO A 14 11.28 -24.76 4.02
N GLN A 15 12.08 -25.71 4.48
CA GLN A 15 11.78 -26.47 5.71
C GLN A 15 11.93 -25.64 7.00
N SER A 16 12.42 -24.41 6.90
CA SER A 16 12.74 -23.55 8.05
C SER A 16 11.99 -22.21 8.08
N PHE A 17 11.24 -21.89 7.04
CA PHE A 17 10.52 -20.62 6.93
C PHE A 17 9.10 -20.89 6.47
N ILE A 18 8.12 -20.30 7.15
CA ILE A 18 6.75 -20.21 6.66
C ILE A 18 6.73 -19.11 5.58
N THR A 19 5.95 -19.31 4.52
CA THR A 19 5.72 -18.27 3.52
C THR A 19 4.89 -17.13 4.12
N GLU A 20 4.96 -15.95 3.51
CA GLU A 20 4.12 -14.81 3.94
C GLU A 20 2.62 -15.18 3.91
N GLU A 21 2.20 -15.95 2.91
CA GLU A 21 0.84 -16.44 2.75
C GLU A 21 0.41 -17.36 3.89
N GLU A 22 1.25 -18.34 4.23
CA GLU A 22 1.00 -19.25 5.36
C GLU A 22 0.97 -18.50 6.70
N TYR A 23 1.82 -17.49 6.85
CA TYR A 23 1.84 -16.65 8.04
C TYR A 23 0.52 -15.90 8.20
N ILE A 24 0.04 -15.23 7.13
CA ILE A 24 -1.23 -14.49 7.15
C ILE A 24 -2.41 -15.43 7.36
N ALA A 25 -2.42 -16.60 6.71
CA ALA A 25 -3.49 -17.59 6.88
C ALA A 25 -3.59 -18.17 8.30
N ARG A 26 -2.50 -18.13 9.07
CA ARG A 26 -2.44 -18.62 10.46
C ARG A 26 -2.52 -17.51 11.51
N MET A 27 -2.71 -16.27 11.11
CA MET A 27 -2.82 -15.16 12.07
C MET A 27 -4.00 -15.38 13.02
N ASP A 28 -3.74 -15.25 14.31
CA ASP A 28 -4.79 -15.06 15.29
C ASP A 28 -5.32 -13.62 15.24
N LEU A 29 -6.40 -13.33 15.95
CA LEU A 29 -7.03 -12.02 15.98
C LEU A 29 -6.04 -10.92 16.38
N THR A 30 -5.19 -11.19 17.35
CA THR A 30 -4.19 -10.22 17.84
C THR A 30 -3.16 -9.90 16.76
N SER A 31 -2.66 -10.90 16.08
CA SER A 31 -1.70 -10.75 14.96
C SER A 31 -2.33 -10.02 13.80
N LEU A 32 -3.61 -10.29 13.48
CA LEU A 32 -4.34 -9.59 12.43
C LEU A 32 -4.55 -8.11 12.79
N GLN A 33 -4.89 -7.79 14.05
CA GLN A 33 -4.99 -6.42 14.53
C GLN A 33 -3.65 -5.67 14.45
N GLN A 34 -2.55 -6.34 14.81
CA GLN A 34 -1.22 -5.75 14.71
C GLN A 34 -0.83 -5.49 13.25
N ALA A 35 -1.11 -6.42 12.34
CA ALA A 35 -0.86 -6.26 10.92
C ALA A 35 -1.68 -5.10 10.32
N THR A 36 -2.96 -4.98 10.70
CA THR A 36 -3.82 -3.86 10.28
C THR A 36 -3.32 -2.53 10.87
N THR A 37 -2.86 -2.51 12.13
CA THR A 37 -2.19 -1.35 12.71
C THR A 37 -0.93 -0.96 11.92
N GLY A 38 -0.23 -1.97 11.38
CA GLY A 38 0.91 -1.75 10.46
C GLY A 38 0.53 -0.94 9.22
N LEU A 39 -0.68 -1.13 8.66
CA LEU A 39 -1.16 -0.34 7.51
C LEU A 39 -1.30 1.15 7.84
N TYR A 40 -1.76 1.48 9.04
CA TYR A 40 -1.79 2.89 9.50
C TYR A 40 -0.38 3.46 9.62
N ASN A 41 0.57 2.65 10.11
CA ASN A 41 1.96 3.07 10.20
C ASN A 41 2.58 3.28 8.81
N ASP A 42 2.29 2.41 7.84
CA ASP A 42 2.71 2.57 6.45
C ASP A 42 2.18 3.87 5.85
N LEU A 43 0.89 4.17 6.10
CA LEU A 43 0.27 5.40 5.65
C LEU A 43 0.88 6.64 6.32
N TRP A 44 1.30 6.53 7.57
CA TRP A 44 1.81 7.64 8.39
C TRP A 44 3.32 7.81 8.38
N ASN A 45 4.03 7.11 7.54
CA ASN A 45 5.49 6.97 7.45
C ASN A 45 6.27 8.31 7.60
N GLY A 46 6.54 8.75 8.83
CA GLY A 46 7.44 9.83 9.19
C GLY A 46 7.26 11.14 8.40
N ASN A 47 8.38 11.67 7.88
CA ASN A 47 8.40 12.92 7.10
C ASN A 47 7.79 12.81 5.70
N TYR A 48 7.52 11.61 5.24
CA TYR A 48 6.99 11.31 3.91
C TYR A 48 5.58 10.76 3.94
N GLY A 49 4.97 10.68 5.13
CA GLY A 49 3.66 10.12 5.34
C GLY A 49 2.50 10.99 4.84
N PHE A 50 1.31 10.47 5.07
CA PHE A 50 0.04 11.01 4.62
C PHE A 50 -0.16 12.50 4.93
N ASN A 51 0.19 12.95 6.15
CA ASN A 51 0.08 14.35 6.55
C ASN A 51 0.95 15.29 5.68
N CYS A 52 2.18 14.89 5.38
CA CYS A 52 3.08 15.69 4.53
C CYS A 52 2.61 15.72 3.07
N ARG A 53 2.01 14.63 2.60
CA ARG A 53 1.49 14.53 1.22
C ARG A 53 0.22 15.34 1.03
N LEU A 54 -0.68 15.34 2.02
CA LEU A 54 -1.87 16.19 2.00
C LEU A 54 -1.52 17.68 1.95
N GLN A 55 -0.49 18.11 2.65
CA GLN A 55 -0.06 19.51 2.60
C GLN A 55 0.27 19.96 1.17
N ARG A 56 0.85 19.09 0.35
CA ARG A 56 1.16 19.41 -1.04
C ARG A 56 -0.08 19.57 -1.91
N ILE A 57 -1.11 18.77 -1.67
CA ILE A 57 -2.40 18.91 -2.36
C ILE A 57 -3.07 20.21 -1.90
N ASN A 58 -3.08 20.46 -0.58
CA ASN A 58 -3.76 21.62 0.01
C ASN A 58 -3.07 22.94 -0.35
N VAL A 59 -1.75 22.93 -0.56
CA VAL A 59 -1.01 24.12 -1.04
C VAL A 59 -1.48 24.60 -2.42
N CYS A 60 -2.09 23.72 -3.20
CA CYS A 60 -2.70 24.10 -4.49
C CYS A 60 -4.07 24.77 -4.33
N ALA A 61 -4.66 24.74 -3.14
CA ALA A 61 -5.93 25.41 -2.82
C ALA A 61 -5.69 26.79 -2.19
N ASP A 62 -6.71 27.63 -2.19
CA ASP A 62 -6.61 29.03 -1.71
C ASP A 62 -6.59 29.16 -0.18
N ASP A 63 -6.84 28.08 0.56
CA ASP A 63 -6.97 28.06 2.02
C ASP A 63 -5.64 27.97 2.78
N ILE A 64 -4.55 27.58 2.09
CA ILE A 64 -3.21 27.48 2.66
C ILE A 64 -2.23 28.35 1.86
N THR A 65 -1.49 29.23 2.54
CA THR A 65 -0.44 30.02 1.92
C THR A 65 0.95 29.49 2.26
N TYR A 66 1.84 29.54 1.28
CA TYR A 66 3.25 29.21 1.44
C TYR A 66 4.07 30.44 1.77
N ARG A 67 4.86 30.40 2.83
CA ARG A 67 5.77 31.50 3.16
C ARG A 67 7.02 31.44 2.31
N ALA A 68 7.07 32.26 1.28
CA ALA A 68 8.13 32.30 0.25
C ALA A 68 9.56 32.58 0.76
N ALA A 69 9.75 32.97 2.03
CA ALA A 69 11.03 33.43 2.57
C ALA A 69 12.04 32.31 2.89
N LYS A 70 11.65 31.03 2.84
CA LYS A 70 12.57 29.89 2.98
C LYS A 70 12.31 28.95 1.82
N ALA A 71 13.16 29.08 0.82
CA ALA A 71 13.05 28.38 -0.45
C ALA A 71 13.12 26.85 -0.32
N ASN A 72 12.00 26.20 -0.08
CA ASN A 72 11.76 24.92 -0.68
C ASN A 72 11.12 25.21 -2.06
N ASN A 73 11.92 25.15 -3.10
CA ASN A 73 11.50 25.46 -4.47
C ASN A 73 10.34 24.55 -4.92
N GLU A 74 10.23 23.36 -4.36
CA GLU A 74 9.19 22.39 -4.68
C GLU A 74 7.81 22.83 -4.17
N LEU A 75 7.68 23.20 -2.89
CA LEU A 75 6.41 23.73 -2.37
C LEU A 75 5.98 25.02 -3.07
N ALA A 76 6.92 25.87 -3.46
CA ALA A 76 6.64 27.07 -4.24
C ALA A 76 6.10 26.72 -5.64
N ASN A 77 6.59 25.65 -6.26
CA ASN A 77 6.10 25.16 -7.55
C ASN A 77 4.66 24.64 -7.43
N TYR A 78 4.33 23.87 -6.38
CA TYR A 78 2.96 23.41 -6.11
C TYR A 78 2.02 24.60 -5.89
N TYR A 79 2.39 25.54 -5.03
CA TYR A 79 1.58 26.72 -4.74
C TYR A 79 1.32 27.60 -5.98
N ARG A 80 2.29 27.72 -6.86
CA ARG A 80 2.18 28.54 -8.07
C ARG A 80 1.65 27.77 -9.27
N LEU A 81 1.39 26.48 -9.14
CA LEU A 81 1.00 25.58 -10.24
C LEU A 81 1.92 25.72 -11.45
N THR A 82 3.23 25.80 -11.20
CA THR A 82 4.21 26.03 -12.26
C THR A 82 4.46 24.78 -13.09
N PRO A 83 4.80 24.88 -14.39
CA PRO A 83 5.07 23.74 -15.25
C PRO A 83 6.34 22.96 -14.89
N ASN A 84 7.08 23.37 -13.86
CA ASN A 84 8.24 22.65 -13.34
C ASN A 84 7.89 21.40 -12.53
N ILE A 85 6.60 21.17 -12.24
CA ILE A 85 6.11 19.95 -11.64
C ILE A 85 6.03 18.89 -12.76
N THR A 86 7.01 17.99 -12.79
CA THR A 86 7.08 16.91 -13.77
C THR A 86 6.75 15.56 -13.13
N ALA A 87 6.36 14.58 -13.95
CA ALA A 87 6.12 13.20 -13.50
C ALA A 87 7.35 12.55 -12.83
N ASN A 88 8.56 13.05 -13.11
CA ASN A 88 9.81 12.59 -12.49
C ASN A 88 10.11 13.26 -11.15
N ASN A 89 9.24 14.13 -10.65
CA ASN A 89 9.42 14.72 -9.33
C ASN A 89 9.40 13.63 -8.25
N ALA A 90 10.43 13.63 -7.41
CA ALA A 90 10.60 12.62 -6.36
C ALA A 90 9.40 12.56 -5.39
N ASP A 91 8.75 13.69 -5.15
CA ASP A 91 7.58 13.76 -4.27
C ASP A 91 6.36 13.03 -4.84
N TYR A 92 6.10 13.17 -6.14
CA TYR A 92 5.02 12.43 -6.80
C TYR A 92 5.30 10.93 -6.78
N LYS A 93 6.52 10.53 -7.16
CA LYS A 93 6.93 9.13 -7.13
C LYS A 93 6.75 8.53 -5.73
N THR A 94 7.30 9.18 -4.71
CA THR A 94 7.23 8.70 -3.31
C THR A 94 5.80 8.65 -2.80
N THR A 95 4.94 9.59 -3.22
CA THR A 95 3.52 9.58 -2.85
C THR A 95 2.78 8.40 -3.49
N TRP A 96 3.05 8.12 -4.76
CA TRP A 96 2.53 6.95 -5.46
C TRP A 96 2.95 5.66 -4.75
N GLU A 97 4.25 5.49 -4.50
CA GLU A 97 4.81 4.32 -3.81
C GLU A 97 4.21 4.12 -2.41
N LEU A 98 4.02 5.22 -1.65
CA LEU A 98 3.41 5.17 -0.33
C LEU A 98 2.01 4.55 -0.37
N PHE A 99 1.12 5.12 -1.19
CA PHE A 99 -0.25 4.65 -1.26
C PHE A 99 -0.38 3.25 -1.85
N PHE A 100 0.43 2.91 -2.87
CA PHE A 100 0.45 1.55 -3.41
C PHE A 100 1.04 0.53 -2.43
N THR A 101 1.96 0.91 -1.55
CA THR A 101 2.41 0.05 -0.45
C THR A 101 1.25 -0.29 0.49
N VAL A 102 0.46 0.70 0.90
CA VAL A 102 -0.73 0.47 1.74
C VAL A 102 -1.75 -0.42 1.01
N ILE A 103 -2.02 -0.16 -0.28
CA ILE A 103 -2.93 -0.97 -1.10
C ILE A 103 -2.46 -2.43 -1.17
N ASN A 104 -1.19 -2.66 -1.46
CA ASN A 104 -0.64 -4.01 -1.60
C ASN A 104 -0.68 -4.77 -0.27
N ASN A 105 -0.29 -4.13 0.83
CA ASN A 105 -0.32 -4.75 2.15
C ASN A 105 -1.77 -5.02 2.61
N ALA A 106 -2.71 -4.10 2.35
CA ALA A 106 -4.13 -4.33 2.60
C ALA A 106 -4.69 -5.50 1.76
N ASN A 107 -4.34 -5.58 0.47
CA ASN A 107 -4.73 -6.68 -0.40
C ASN A 107 -4.26 -8.05 0.13
N LYS A 108 -3.02 -8.12 0.63
CA LYS A 108 -2.49 -9.35 1.24
C LYS A 108 -3.35 -9.80 2.43
N LEU A 109 -3.68 -8.90 3.36
CA LEU A 109 -4.52 -9.23 4.50
C LEU A 109 -5.93 -9.64 4.07
N ILE A 110 -6.55 -8.89 3.18
CA ILE A 110 -7.93 -9.14 2.70
C ILE A 110 -8.04 -10.48 1.96
N ASN A 111 -7.05 -10.81 1.13
CA ASN A 111 -7.13 -11.97 0.24
C ASN A 111 -6.61 -13.27 0.89
N LYS A 112 -5.76 -13.18 1.91
CA LYS A 112 -5.09 -14.35 2.48
C LYS A 112 -5.55 -14.68 3.90
N ALA A 113 -6.21 -13.75 4.63
CA ALA A 113 -6.73 -14.04 5.96
C ALA A 113 -7.83 -15.12 5.91
N VAL A 114 -7.73 -16.10 6.79
CA VAL A 114 -8.71 -17.19 6.92
C VAL A 114 -9.61 -16.90 8.11
N LEU A 115 -10.92 -16.84 7.86
CA LEU A 115 -11.89 -16.63 8.93
C LEU A 115 -12.05 -17.92 9.76
N PRO A 116 -12.09 -17.81 11.09
CA PRO A 116 -12.35 -18.95 11.97
C PRO A 116 -13.78 -19.47 11.82
N GLU A 117 -14.02 -20.72 12.20
CA GLU A 117 -15.36 -21.35 12.15
C GLU A 117 -16.33 -20.77 13.19
N ASP A 118 -15.82 -20.29 14.34
CA ASP A 118 -16.64 -19.63 15.34
C ASP A 118 -17.19 -18.30 14.82
N ALA A 119 -18.50 -18.18 14.73
CA ALA A 119 -19.18 -17.03 14.15
C ALA A 119 -18.90 -15.71 14.90
N THR A 120 -18.70 -15.77 16.22
CA THR A 120 -18.42 -14.59 17.03
C THR A 120 -17.01 -14.09 16.77
N LEU A 121 -16.06 -15.02 16.69
CA LEU A 121 -14.68 -14.72 16.40
C LEU A 121 -14.52 -14.26 14.91
N ALA A 122 -15.21 -14.95 13.99
CA ALA A 122 -15.22 -14.55 12.57
C ALA A 122 -15.66 -13.10 12.38
N LYS A 123 -16.70 -12.67 13.09
CA LYS A 123 -17.16 -11.28 13.06
C LYS A 123 -16.08 -10.29 13.53
N GLN A 124 -15.29 -10.64 14.54
CA GLN A 124 -14.19 -9.80 14.99
C GLN A 124 -13.07 -9.70 13.94
N TYR A 125 -12.80 -10.80 13.21
CA TYR A 125 -11.87 -10.76 12.06
C TYR A 125 -12.39 -9.87 10.95
N GLU A 126 -13.68 -9.96 10.61
CA GLU A 126 -14.32 -9.13 9.60
C GLU A 126 -14.26 -7.63 9.97
N GLU A 127 -14.44 -7.28 11.25
CA GLU A 127 -14.30 -5.90 11.73
C GLU A 127 -12.87 -5.38 11.52
N VAL A 128 -11.86 -6.18 11.84
CA VAL A 128 -10.45 -5.81 11.63
C VAL A 128 -10.12 -5.71 10.13
N LEU A 129 -10.59 -6.66 9.31
CA LEU A 129 -10.42 -6.60 7.86
C LEU A 129 -11.16 -5.40 7.25
N GLY A 130 -12.28 -4.97 7.85
CA GLY A 130 -12.99 -3.74 7.48
C GLY A 130 -12.10 -2.51 7.50
N GLU A 131 -11.15 -2.42 8.45
CA GLU A 131 -10.16 -1.34 8.49
C GLU A 131 -9.17 -1.43 7.30
N ALA A 132 -8.74 -2.64 6.93
CA ALA A 132 -7.88 -2.83 5.76
C ALA A 132 -8.61 -2.42 4.46
N TYR A 133 -9.89 -2.76 4.32
CA TYR A 133 -10.73 -2.29 3.21
C TYR A 133 -10.84 -0.76 3.18
N PHE A 134 -11.05 -0.15 4.34
CA PHE A 134 -11.12 1.31 4.46
C PHE A 134 -9.82 1.98 4.03
N LEU A 135 -8.67 1.52 4.53
CA LEU A 135 -7.36 2.09 4.20
C LEU A 135 -7.00 1.92 2.73
N ARG A 136 -7.37 0.78 2.13
CA ARG A 136 -7.25 0.57 0.68
C ARG A 136 -8.10 1.57 -0.10
N GLY A 137 -9.36 1.73 0.25
CA GLY A 137 -10.26 2.69 -0.37
C GLY A 137 -9.80 4.13 -0.21
N LEU A 138 -9.31 4.51 0.97
CA LEU A 138 -8.72 5.82 1.25
C LEU A 138 -7.49 6.10 0.38
N SER A 139 -6.63 5.11 0.22
CA SER A 139 -5.43 5.21 -0.63
C SER A 139 -5.80 5.46 -2.09
N TYR A 140 -6.75 4.71 -2.64
CA TYR A 140 -7.27 4.93 -3.98
C TYR A 140 -7.94 6.29 -4.15
N PHE A 141 -8.71 6.73 -3.15
CA PHE A 141 -9.36 8.03 -3.17
C PHE A 141 -8.37 9.18 -3.34
N TYR A 142 -7.24 9.13 -2.63
CA TYR A 142 -6.22 10.17 -2.77
C TYR A 142 -5.42 10.02 -4.07
N LEU A 143 -5.09 8.81 -4.46
CA LEU A 143 -4.37 8.55 -5.70
C LEU A 143 -5.14 9.07 -6.93
N VAL A 144 -6.43 8.75 -7.05
CA VAL A 144 -7.22 9.20 -8.20
C VAL A 144 -7.35 10.72 -8.29
N ARG A 145 -7.39 11.40 -7.13
CA ARG A 145 -7.43 12.87 -7.08
C ARG A 145 -6.10 13.52 -7.48
N MET A 146 -4.99 12.82 -7.28
CA MET A 146 -3.64 13.33 -7.58
C MET A 146 -3.18 12.98 -8.98
N TYR A 147 -3.50 11.79 -9.47
CA TYR A 147 -2.92 11.22 -10.68
C TYR A 147 -3.93 10.98 -11.80
N GLY A 148 -5.23 11.06 -11.53
CA GLY A 148 -6.28 10.71 -12.49
C GLY A 148 -6.49 9.21 -12.59
N ASP A 149 -6.50 8.66 -13.80
CA ASP A 149 -6.71 7.24 -14.04
C ASP A 149 -5.61 6.38 -13.42
N LEU A 150 -6.00 5.29 -12.75
CA LEU A 150 -5.13 4.43 -11.98
C LEU A 150 -5.36 2.96 -12.34
N PRO A 151 -4.32 2.12 -12.27
CA PRO A 151 -4.51 0.67 -12.29
C PRO A 151 -5.28 0.24 -11.02
N LEU A 152 -6.37 -0.49 -11.19
CA LEU A 152 -7.09 -1.10 -10.10
C LEU A 152 -6.45 -2.45 -9.77
N ILE A 153 -5.76 -2.53 -8.65
CA ILE A 153 -5.05 -3.72 -8.18
C ILE A 153 -5.73 -4.21 -6.90
N LEU A 154 -6.46 -5.31 -6.99
CA LEU A 154 -7.15 -5.95 -5.87
C LEU A 154 -6.57 -7.32 -5.54
N THR A 155 -5.86 -7.93 -6.50
CA THR A 155 -5.25 -9.26 -6.40
C THR A 155 -3.82 -9.23 -6.94
N GLU A 156 -3.08 -10.32 -6.77
CA GLU A 156 -1.75 -10.49 -7.35
C GLU A 156 -1.81 -10.62 -8.88
N GLU A 157 -2.90 -11.21 -9.41
CA GLU A 157 -3.12 -11.30 -10.85
C GLU A 157 -3.33 -9.91 -11.48
N ASP A 158 -4.07 -9.03 -10.80
CA ASP A 158 -4.23 -7.64 -11.23
C ASP A 158 -2.88 -6.93 -11.26
N ALA A 159 -2.03 -7.15 -10.25
CA ALA A 159 -0.70 -6.56 -10.20
C ALA A 159 0.18 -7.03 -11.36
N ALA A 160 0.12 -8.31 -11.73
CA ALA A 160 0.89 -8.87 -12.84
C ALA A 160 0.41 -8.35 -14.21
N THR A 161 -0.88 -8.01 -14.32
CA THR A 161 -1.51 -7.63 -15.61
C THR A 161 -1.55 -6.11 -15.82
N ASN A 162 -1.73 -5.33 -14.76
CA ASN A 162 -2.05 -3.90 -14.82
C ASN A 162 -0.89 -2.98 -14.39
N MET A 163 0.23 -3.54 -13.93
CA MET A 163 1.42 -2.71 -13.67
C MET A 163 2.13 -2.40 -14.98
N PRO A 164 2.40 -1.13 -15.29
CA PRO A 164 3.14 -0.73 -16.49
C PRO A 164 4.61 -1.10 -16.42
#